data_7207cd992affa40b5389dc8609a65ab4
#
_entry.id   7207cd992affa40b5389dc8609a65ab4
#
_cell.length_a   1.000
_cell.length_b   1.000
_cell.length_c   1.000
_cell.angle_alpha   90.00
_cell.angle_beta   90.00
_cell.angle_gamma   90.00
#
_symmetry.space_group_name_H-M   'P 1'
#
loop_
_entity.id
_entity.type
_entity.pdbx_description
1 polymer ?
#
loop_
_entity_poly.entity_id
_entity_poly.type
_entity_poly.pdbx_seq_one_letter_code
_entity_poly.pdbx_strand_id
1 'polypeptide(L)'
;MNSYSIITQYLKQMVEVIPAQDDKAKERMRFLARQMADAMAPSNFAATNPEFIKLAIETKGQSITDGINNLIKDFEKGRISMTDESVFEVGRNIATTEGAVVYENELFQLLEYKPLTAKVYERPFLLVPPCINKFYILDLQPENSFIRYAVSQGQRTFVVSWRNPDASMEKKTWDDYIEHAAIEAIHRVQDITGAKQINALGFCVGGTILTTALAVLAARGQKPVAALTLLTTLIDFSDTGILDVFIDEAFVKFREMQMGNGGLMKGQDLASTFSFLR
;
A
#
# COMPACT_ATOMS: atom_id res chain seq x y z
N MET A 1 28.67 -5.61 -27.06
CA MET A 1 28.19 -5.49 -25.65
C MET A 1 28.59 -4.10 -25.21
N ASN A 2 27.66 -3.30 -24.69
CA ASN A 2 27.97 -1.93 -24.29
C ASN A 2 28.69 -1.93 -22.93
N SER A 3 29.52 -0.91 -22.66
CA SER A 3 30.33 -0.81 -21.43
C SER A 3 29.48 -0.92 -20.15
N TYR A 4 28.26 -0.39 -20.17
CA TYR A 4 27.32 -0.49 -19.06
C TYR A 4 26.97 -1.95 -18.73
N SER A 5 26.67 -2.78 -19.72
CA SER A 5 26.35 -4.21 -19.49
C SER A 5 27.52 -4.96 -18.88
N ILE A 6 28.76 -4.63 -19.31
CA ILE A 6 29.97 -5.25 -18.76
C ILE A 6 30.17 -4.85 -17.30
N ILE A 7 30.03 -3.56 -16.97
CA ILE A 7 30.19 -3.05 -15.60
C ILE A 7 29.11 -3.64 -14.69
N THR A 8 27.85 -3.67 -15.12
CA THR A 8 26.75 -4.25 -14.35
C THR A 8 26.97 -5.73 -14.07
N GLN A 9 27.42 -6.49 -15.07
CA GLN A 9 27.73 -7.90 -14.89
C GLN A 9 28.88 -8.11 -13.90
N TYR A 10 29.92 -7.28 -14.00
CA TYR A 10 31.06 -7.33 -13.09
C TYR A 10 30.64 -7.01 -11.64
N LEU A 11 29.84 -5.97 -11.42
CA LEU A 11 29.32 -5.62 -10.09
C LEU A 11 28.50 -6.77 -9.48
N LYS A 12 27.65 -7.40 -10.27
CA LYS A 12 26.88 -8.58 -9.81
C LYS A 12 27.80 -9.74 -9.42
N GLN A 13 28.83 -10.02 -10.23
CA GLN A 13 29.79 -11.08 -9.92
C GLN A 13 30.63 -10.76 -8.69
N MET A 14 31.05 -9.50 -8.50
CA MET A 14 31.77 -9.08 -7.30
C MET A 14 30.97 -9.35 -6.04
N VAL A 15 29.68 -9.01 -6.04
CA VAL A 15 28.82 -9.27 -4.89
C VAL A 15 28.77 -10.77 -4.55
N GLU A 16 28.77 -11.67 -5.56
CA GLU A 16 28.72 -13.12 -5.29
C GLU A 16 29.99 -13.64 -4.62
N VAL A 17 31.15 -13.09 -4.92
CA VAL A 17 32.45 -13.55 -4.34
C VAL A 17 32.77 -12.87 -3.00
N ILE A 18 32.17 -11.74 -2.67
CA ILE A 18 32.39 -11.07 -1.38
C ILE A 18 31.72 -11.88 -0.27
N PRO A 19 32.45 -12.28 0.80
CA PRO A 19 31.85 -12.94 1.94
C PRO A 19 30.80 -12.06 2.59
N ALA A 20 29.66 -12.63 2.96
CA ALA A 20 28.61 -11.97 3.74
C ALA A 20 28.50 -12.67 5.11
N GLN A 21 28.02 -11.95 6.11
CA GLN A 21 27.86 -12.45 7.47
C GLN A 21 26.79 -13.55 7.51
N ASP A 22 25.72 -13.37 6.72
CA ASP A 22 24.59 -14.30 6.59
C ASP A 22 23.90 -14.10 5.23
N ASP A 23 22.90 -14.90 4.95
CA ASP A 23 22.13 -14.85 3.70
C ASP A 23 21.39 -13.53 3.53
N LYS A 24 20.88 -12.94 4.62
CA LYS A 24 20.19 -11.65 4.62
C LYS A 24 21.13 -10.50 4.23
N ALA A 25 22.33 -10.50 4.79
CA ALA A 25 23.37 -9.54 4.40
C ALA A 25 23.73 -9.70 2.91
N LYS A 26 23.79 -10.94 2.42
CA LYS A 26 24.06 -11.23 1.00
C LYS A 26 22.96 -10.68 0.09
N GLU A 27 21.70 -10.92 0.42
CA GLU A 27 20.55 -10.39 -0.33
C GLU A 27 20.54 -8.85 -0.35
N ARG A 28 20.87 -8.22 0.77
CA ARG A 28 21.00 -6.75 0.85
C ARG A 28 22.11 -6.24 -0.09
N MET A 29 23.25 -6.90 -0.12
CA MET A 29 24.35 -6.54 -1.04
C MET A 29 23.92 -6.69 -2.52
N ARG A 30 23.21 -7.77 -2.85
CA ARG A 30 22.65 -8.00 -4.19
C ARG A 30 21.65 -6.91 -4.58
N PHE A 31 20.76 -6.55 -3.65
CA PHE A 31 19.76 -5.50 -3.85
C PHE A 31 20.45 -4.15 -4.12
N LEU A 32 21.38 -3.73 -3.24
CA LEU A 32 22.11 -2.47 -3.39
C LEU A 32 22.92 -2.41 -4.69
N ALA A 33 23.62 -3.49 -5.05
CA ALA A 33 24.36 -3.55 -6.31
C ALA A 33 23.43 -3.41 -7.53
N ARG A 34 22.23 -4.00 -7.48
CA ARG A 34 21.20 -3.83 -8.51
C ARG A 34 20.74 -2.38 -8.59
N GLN A 35 20.38 -1.77 -7.44
CA GLN A 35 19.95 -0.37 -7.39
C GLN A 35 21.01 0.58 -7.93
N MET A 36 22.28 0.36 -7.59
CA MET A 36 23.39 1.16 -8.14
C MET A 36 23.53 0.99 -9.65
N ALA A 37 23.44 -0.25 -10.14
CA ALA A 37 23.49 -0.52 -11.56
C ALA A 37 22.33 0.17 -12.31
N ASP A 38 21.11 0.03 -11.79
CA ASP A 38 19.91 0.62 -12.39
C ASP A 38 19.97 2.15 -12.37
N ALA A 39 20.45 2.76 -11.28
CA ALA A 39 20.65 4.21 -11.20
C ALA A 39 21.66 4.74 -12.26
N MET A 40 22.66 3.93 -12.59
CA MET A 40 23.68 4.28 -13.59
C MET A 40 23.30 3.87 -15.03
N ALA A 41 22.06 3.39 -15.24
CA ALA A 41 21.62 2.99 -16.57
C ALA A 41 21.67 4.18 -17.56
N PRO A 42 22.18 3.98 -18.77
CA PRO A 42 22.27 5.05 -19.78
C PRO A 42 20.95 5.72 -20.11
N SER A 43 19.82 5.01 -19.93
CA SER A 43 18.47 5.55 -20.08
C SER A 43 18.09 6.62 -19.05
N ASN A 44 18.82 6.73 -17.94
CA ASN A 44 18.57 7.74 -16.92
C ASN A 44 19.24 9.08 -17.19
N PHE A 45 20.05 9.16 -18.24
CA PHE A 45 20.81 10.37 -18.57
C PHE A 45 20.36 10.93 -19.92
N ALA A 46 20.03 12.22 -19.95
CA ALA A 46 19.54 12.92 -21.14
C ALA A 46 20.41 12.70 -22.39
N ALA A 47 21.74 12.73 -22.23
CA ALA A 47 22.70 12.57 -23.34
C ALA A 47 22.74 11.15 -23.92
N THR A 48 22.29 10.14 -23.22
CA THR A 48 22.37 8.73 -23.60
C THR A 48 21.03 8.02 -23.68
N ASN A 49 19.94 8.72 -23.36
CA ASN A 49 18.59 8.21 -23.51
C ASN A 49 18.03 8.52 -24.91
N PRO A 50 17.85 7.51 -25.79
CA PRO A 50 17.38 7.75 -27.15
C PRO A 50 15.96 8.30 -27.23
N GLU A 51 15.09 7.95 -26.28
CA GLU A 51 13.72 8.46 -26.23
C GLU A 51 13.72 9.95 -25.86
N PHE A 52 14.54 10.35 -24.89
CA PHE A 52 14.70 11.76 -24.53
C PHE A 52 15.21 12.58 -25.72
N ILE A 53 16.26 12.10 -26.40
CA ILE A 53 16.84 12.79 -27.56
C ILE A 53 15.79 12.92 -28.68
N LYS A 54 15.08 11.83 -28.98
CA LYS A 54 14.03 11.81 -30.00
C LYS A 54 12.93 12.82 -29.67
N LEU A 55 12.40 12.80 -28.45
CA LEU A 55 11.34 13.70 -28.01
C LEU A 55 11.80 15.17 -28.01
N ALA A 56 13.04 15.44 -27.59
CA ALA A 56 13.61 16.77 -27.62
C ALA A 56 13.69 17.35 -29.04
N ILE A 57 14.05 16.52 -30.02
CA ILE A 57 14.09 16.91 -31.45
C ILE A 57 12.68 17.13 -31.97
N GLU A 58 11.74 16.21 -31.76
CA GLU A 58 10.36 16.28 -32.23
C GLU A 58 9.61 17.51 -31.67
N THR A 59 9.86 17.84 -30.42
CA THR A 59 9.24 18.99 -29.72
C THR A 59 10.05 20.29 -29.87
N LYS A 60 11.13 20.30 -30.64
CA LYS A 60 12.04 21.45 -30.81
C LYS A 60 12.52 22.01 -29.46
N GLY A 61 12.78 21.13 -28.51
CA GLY A 61 13.26 21.47 -27.17
C GLY A 61 12.17 21.76 -26.13
N GLN A 62 10.87 21.81 -26.49
CA GLN A 62 9.81 22.10 -25.55
C GLN A 62 9.75 21.09 -24.41
N SER A 63 9.95 19.80 -24.69
CA SER A 63 9.98 18.75 -23.67
C SER A 63 11.07 18.95 -22.60
N ILE A 64 12.18 19.60 -22.95
CA ILE A 64 13.24 19.94 -22.00
C ILE A 64 12.76 21.04 -21.05
N THR A 65 12.14 22.09 -21.62
CA THR A 65 11.57 23.18 -20.83
C THR A 65 10.49 22.69 -19.87
N ASP A 66 9.60 21.81 -20.34
CA ASP A 66 8.54 21.23 -19.52
C ASP A 66 9.13 20.36 -18.40
N GLY A 67 10.16 19.58 -18.67
CA GLY A 67 10.91 18.79 -17.70
C GLY A 67 11.55 19.64 -16.60
N ILE A 68 12.19 20.77 -16.99
CA ILE A 68 12.78 21.70 -16.02
C ILE A 68 11.70 22.35 -15.15
N ASN A 69 10.56 22.76 -15.74
CA ASN A 69 9.45 23.32 -15.00
C ASN A 69 8.85 22.31 -13.98
N ASN A 70 8.77 21.04 -14.37
CA ASN A 70 8.32 19.98 -13.45
C ASN A 70 9.31 19.77 -12.30
N LEU A 71 10.61 19.78 -12.60
CA LEU A 71 11.65 19.69 -11.57
C LEU A 71 11.59 20.84 -10.59
N ILE A 72 11.38 22.07 -11.04
CA ILE A 72 11.20 23.25 -10.16
C ILE A 72 9.99 23.06 -9.25
N LYS A 73 8.86 22.63 -9.81
CA LYS A 73 7.64 22.34 -9.02
C LYS A 73 7.88 21.26 -7.97
N ASP A 74 8.67 20.24 -8.29
CA ASP A 74 9.01 19.17 -7.36
C ASP A 74 9.91 19.68 -6.23
N PHE A 75 10.86 20.57 -6.54
CA PHE A 75 11.67 21.24 -5.50
C PHE A 75 10.79 22.08 -4.57
N GLU A 76 9.84 22.85 -5.10
CA GLU A 76 8.90 23.65 -4.30
C GLU A 76 8.02 22.78 -3.40
N LYS A 77 7.59 21.61 -3.89
CA LYS A 77 6.83 20.63 -3.11
C LYS A 77 7.66 19.85 -2.09
N GLY A 78 9.00 19.85 -2.24
CA GLY A 78 9.91 19.05 -1.42
C GLY A 78 9.82 17.54 -1.67
N ARG A 79 9.26 17.13 -2.81
CA ARG A 79 9.14 15.71 -3.21
C ARG A 79 9.01 15.57 -4.72
N ILE A 80 9.44 14.42 -5.23
CA ILE A 80 9.26 14.08 -6.65
C ILE A 80 7.79 13.71 -6.90
N SER A 81 7.16 14.36 -7.89
CA SER A 81 5.82 14.03 -8.35
C SER A 81 5.87 12.90 -9.37
N MET A 82 5.19 11.78 -9.10
CA MET A 82 5.12 10.65 -10.01
C MET A 82 3.95 10.77 -11.00
N THR A 83 3.00 11.63 -10.68
CA THR A 83 1.79 11.85 -11.48
C THR A 83 1.23 13.27 -11.22
N ASP A 84 0.38 13.75 -12.10
CA ASP A 84 -0.38 14.97 -11.86
C ASP A 84 -1.53 14.69 -10.89
N GLU A 85 -1.33 15.06 -9.63
CA GLU A 85 -2.33 14.84 -8.57
C GLU A 85 -3.56 15.75 -8.73
N SER A 86 -3.44 16.86 -9.47
CA SER A 86 -4.53 17.85 -9.63
C SER A 86 -5.71 17.34 -10.44
N VAL A 87 -5.51 16.28 -11.22
CA VAL A 87 -6.56 15.69 -12.06
C VAL A 87 -7.43 14.67 -11.32
N PHE A 88 -7.05 14.29 -10.09
CA PHE A 88 -7.78 13.30 -9.30
C PHE A 88 -8.66 13.96 -8.24
N GLU A 89 -9.94 13.61 -8.26
CA GLU A 89 -10.95 14.11 -7.32
C GLU A 89 -11.79 12.95 -6.79
N VAL A 90 -11.70 12.75 -5.45
CA VAL A 90 -12.43 11.68 -4.76
C VAL A 90 -13.95 11.91 -4.88
N GLY A 91 -14.67 10.88 -5.27
CA GLY A 91 -16.11 10.92 -5.51
C GLY A 91 -16.51 11.38 -6.91
N ARG A 92 -15.56 11.87 -7.71
CA ARG A 92 -15.81 12.33 -9.08
C ARG A 92 -15.19 11.41 -10.13
N ASN A 93 -13.91 11.14 -10.04
CA ASN A 93 -13.19 10.28 -10.97
C ASN A 93 -12.34 9.20 -10.28
N ILE A 94 -12.22 9.25 -8.96
CA ILE A 94 -11.78 8.16 -8.08
C ILE A 94 -12.81 7.93 -6.98
N ALA A 95 -12.91 6.70 -6.46
CA ALA A 95 -13.88 6.33 -5.43
C ALA A 95 -15.32 6.65 -5.83
N THR A 96 -15.69 6.28 -7.07
CA THR A 96 -16.98 6.68 -7.66
C THR A 96 -18.13 5.72 -7.35
N THR A 97 -17.86 4.58 -6.72
CA THR A 97 -18.92 3.65 -6.32
C THR A 97 -19.75 4.26 -5.20
N GLU A 98 -21.06 4.37 -5.42
CA GLU A 98 -21.98 5.03 -4.49
C GLU A 98 -22.07 4.28 -3.17
N GLY A 99 -21.88 4.99 -2.06
CA GLY A 99 -21.92 4.45 -0.71
C GLY A 99 -22.12 5.55 0.34
N ALA A 100 -22.28 5.11 1.58
CA ALA A 100 -22.44 6.02 2.72
C ALA A 100 -21.67 5.49 3.95
N VAL A 101 -21.28 6.41 4.83
CA VAL A 101 -20.76 6.06 6.16
C VAL A 101 -21.93 5.60 7.03
N VAL A 102 -21.86 4.37 7.53
CA VAL A 102 -22.90 3.77 8.38
C VAL A 102 -22.48 3.61 9.85
N TYR A 103 -21.19 3.78 10.12
CA TYR A 103 -20.62 3.78 11.47
C TYR A 103 -19.28 4.53 11.48
N GLU A 104 -18.94 5.14 12.58
CA GLU A 104 -17.68 5.83 12.80
C GLU A 104 -17.21 5.69 14.25
N ASN A 105 -15.89 5.55 14.44
CA ASN A 105 -15.22 5.70 15.71
C ASN A 105 -13.87 6.43 15.54
N GLU A 106 -13.06 6.45 16.57
CA GLU A 106 -11.77 7.16 16.54
C GLU A 106 -10.73 6.58 15.55
N LEU A 107 -10.89 5.33 15.09
CA LEU A 107 -9.93 4.63 14.23
C LEU A 107 -10.40 4.51 12.78
N PHE A 108 -11.70 4.42 12.54
CA PHE A 108 -12.23 4.17 11.20
C PHE A 108 -13.66 4.65 11.01
N GLN A 109 -14.03 4.81 9.76
CA GLN A 109 -15.42 4.86 9.28
C GLN A 109 -15.74 3.53 8.58
N LEU A 110 -16.94 3.00 8.80
CA LEU A 110 -17.46 1.86 8.04
C LEU A 110 -18.35 2.39 6.91
N LEU A 111 -17.96 2.10 5.69
CA LEU A 111 -18.72 2.44 4.50
C LEU A 111 -19.61 1.28 4.09
N GLU A 112 -20.88 1.51 3.78
CA GLU A 112 -21.77 0.56 3.11
C GLU A 112 -22.01 1.06 1.69
N TYR A 113 -21.83 0.19 0.71
CA TYR A 113 -21.99 0.53 -0.70
C TYR A 113 -23.37 0.13 -1.21
N LYS A 114 -23.93 0.99 -2.05
CA LYS A 114 -25.24 0.76 -2.68
C LYS A 114 -25.16 -0.44 -3.63
N PRO A 115 -26.03 -1.44 -3.45
CA PRO A 115 -26.11 -2.57 -4.36
C PRO A 115 -26.42 -2.12 -5.79
N LEU A 116 -25.80 -2.77 -6.79
CA LEU A 116 -26.12 -2.58 -8.21
C LEU A 116 -27.07 -3.67 -8.72
N THR A 117 -27.57 -4.54 -7.86
CA THR A 117 -28.50 -5.61 -8.15
C THR A 117 -29.80 -5.45 -7.38
N ALA A 118 -30.91 -5.99 -7.90
CA ALA A 118 -32.22 -5.93 -7.24
C ALA A 118 -32.28 -6.71 -5.92
N LYS A 119 -31.43 -7.69 -5.75
CA LYS A 119 -31.28 -8.51 -4.55
C LYS A 119 -29.82 -8.70 -4.24
N VAL A 120 -29.51 -8.87 -2.96
CA VAL A 120 -28.15 -9.17 -2.46
C VAL A 120 -28.14 -10.52 -1.74
N TYR A 121 -26.96 -11.11 -1.65
CA TYR A 121 -26.77 -12.31 -0.83
C TYR A 121 -27.00 -12.00 0.65
N GLU A 122 -27.49 -13.00 1.38
CA GLU A 122 -27.78 -12.89 2.82
C GLU A 122 -26.53 -12.57 3.65
N ARG A 123 -25.39 -13.19 3.33
CA ARG A 123 -24.12 -12.89 4.00
C ARG A 123 -23.51 -11.62 3.46
N PRO A 124 -23.31 -10.59 4.29
CA PRO A 124 -22.63 -9.38 3.88
C PRO A 124 -21.13 -9.64 3.68
N PHE A 125 -20.47 -8.75 2.96
CA PHE A 125 -19.08 -8.83 2.60
C PHE A 125 -18.34 -7.61 3.17
N LEU A 126 -17.41 -7.86 4.10
CA LEU A 126 -16.56 -6.84 4.70
C LEU A 126 -15.17 -6.85 4.08
N LEU A 127 -14.71 -5.69 3.58
CA LEU A 127 -13.36 -5.48 3.10
C LEU A 127 -12.55 -4.66 4.11
N VAL A 128 -11.37 -5.16 4.44
CA VAL A 128 -10.40 -4.48 5.32
C VAL A 128 -9.15 -4.16 4.49
N PRO A 129 -9.04 -2.93 3.95
CA PRO A 129 -7.87 -2.50 3.21
C PRO A 129 -6.70 -2.21 4.15
N PRO A 130 -5.47 -2.00 3.63
CA PRO A 130 -4.33 -1.60 4.44
C PRO A 130 -4.58 -0.29 5.19
N CYS A 131 -4.20 -0.22 6.46
CA CYS A 131 -4.30 1.02 7.24
C CYS A 131 -3.35 2.14 6.76
N ILE A 132 -2.36 1.79 5.94
CA ILE A 132 -1.42 2.71 5.32
C ILE A 132 -1.91 3.30 3.98
N ASN A 133 -3.07 2.85 3.49
CA ASN A 133 -3.65 3.31 2.22
C ASN A 133 -5.02 3.93 2.45
N LYS A 134 -5.51 4.65 1.44
CA LYS A 134 -6.90 5.11 1.39
C LYS A 134 -7.85 3.94 1.12
N PHE A 135 -9.07 4.00 1.66
CA PHE A 135 -10.09 2.96 1.46
C PHE A 135 -10.34 2.63 -0.01
N TYR A 136 -10.22 3.64 -0.88
CA TYR A 136 -10.47 3.53 -2.31
C TYR A 136 -9.31 2.92 -3.12
N ILE A 137 -8.29 2.35 -2.47
CA ILE A 137 -7.28 1.55 -3.18
C ILE A 137 -7.92 0.41 -4.01
N LEU A 138 -9.09 -0.06 -3.60
CA LEU A 138 -9.88 -1.07 -4.30
C LEU A 138 -11.06 -0.46 -5.09
N ASP A 139 -11.12 0.88 -5.24
CA ASP A 139 -12.18 1.60 -5.95
C ASP A 139 -11.59 2.83 -6.69
N LEU A 140 -10.59 2.62 -7.53
CA LEU A 140 -9.89 3.72 -8.19
C LEU A 140 -10.75 4.35 -9.29
N GLN A 141 -11.27 3.55 -10.22
CA GLN A 141 -12.17 3.98 -11.30
C GLN A 141 -13.12 2.84 -11.67
N PRO A 142 -14.23 3.12 -12.36
CA PRO A 142 -15.27 2.12 -12.62
C PRO A 142 -14.76 0.84 -13.29
N GLU A 143 -13.79 0.95 -14.19
CA GLU A 143 -13.28 -0.16 -15.01
C GLU A 143 -12.35 -1.09 -14.21
N ASN A 144 -11.75 -0.61 -13.13
CA ASN A 144 -10.83 -1.38 -12.28
C ASN A 144 -11.17 -1.26 -10.79
N SER A 145 -12.45 -1.13 -10.46
CA SER A 145 -12.95 -1.16 -9.08
C SER A 145 -13.37 -2.56 -8.66
N PHE A 146 -12.67 -3.12 -7.69
CA PHE A 146 -13.06 -4.36 -7.03
C PHE A 146 -14.38 -4.18 -6.24
N ILE A 147 -14.56 -3.04 -5.60
CA ILE A 147 -15.77 -2.71 -4.84
C ILE A 147 -16.98 -2.66 -5.76
N ARG A 148 -16.89 -1.94 -6.89
CA ARG A 148 -17.95 -1.88 -7.91
C ARG A 148 -18.28 -3.28 -8.45
N TYR A 149 -17.25 -4.09 -8.71
CA TYR A 149 -17.45 -5.48 -9.12
C TYR A 149 -18.23 -6.26 -8.05
N ALA A 150 -17.83 -6.20 -6.78
CA ALA A 150 -18.51 -6.92 -5.70
C ALA A 150 -20.00 -6.54 -5.59
N VAL A 151 -20.33 -5.25 -5.60
CA VAL A 151 -21.74 -4.80 -5.53
C VAL A 151 -22.52 -5.16 -6.80
N SER A 152 -21.88 -5.23 -7.97
CA SER A 152 -22.50 -5.68 -9.22
C SER A 152 -22.81 -7.18 -9.26
N GLN A 153 -22.10 -7.96 -8.42
CA GLN A 153 -22.32 -9.39 -8.25
C GLN A 153 -23.30 -9.72 -7.10
N GLY A 154 -23.97 -8.72 -6.56
CA GLY A 154 -24.97 -8.91 -5.50
C GLY A 154 -24.39 -9.06 -4.10
N GLN A 155 -23.11 -8.71 -3.89
CA GLN A 155 -22.54 -8.66 -2.53
C GLN A 155 -23.00 -7.38 -1.83
N ARG A 156 -23.60 -7.53 -0.62
CA ARG A 156 -23.83 -6.39 0.28
C ARG A 156 -22.49 -6.02 0.92
N THR A 157 -21.87 -4.97 0.39
CA THR A 157 -20.44 -4.70 0.60
C THR A 157 -20.20 -3.58 1.58
N PHE A 158 -19.33 -3.85 2.55
CA PHE A 158 -18.85 -2.91 3.55
C PHE A 158 -17.33 -2.76 3.43
N VAL A 159 -16.81 -1.56 3.69
CA VAL A 159 -15.36 -1.28 3.63
C VAL A 159 -14.94 -0.46 4.84
N VAL A 160 -13.84 -0.86 5.46
CA VAL A 160 -13.18 -0.07 6.50
C VAL A 160 -12.42 1.08 5.85
N SER A 161 -12.80 2.31 6.18
CA SER A 161 -12.06 3.52 5.83
C SER A 161 -11.27 3.98 7.05
N TRP A 162 -9.96 3.71 7.04
CA TRP A 162 -9.08 4.06 8.15
C TRP A 162 -8.94 5.58 8.31
N ARG A 163 -8.99 6.04 9.56
CA ARG A 163 -8.62 7.42 9.87
C ARG A 163 -7.15 7.64 9.55
N ASN A 164 -6.80 8.77 8.91
CA ASN A 164 -5.42 9.15 8.76
C ASN A 164 -4.83 9.47 10.13
N PRO A 165 -3.74 8.81 10.54
CA PRO A 165 -3.13 9.07 11.84
C PRO A 165 -2.69 10.53 11.98
N ASP A 166 -2.95 11.09 13.14
CA ASP A 166 -2.46 12.39 13.59
C ASP A 166 -1.88 12.27 15.00
N ALA A 167 -1.40 13.36 15.57
CA ALA A 167 -0.75 13.38 16.89
C ALA A 167 -1.64 12.80 18.01
N SER A 168 -2.97 12.84 17.89
CA SER A 168 -3.89 12.24 18.87
C SER A 168 -3.83 10.71 18.89
N MET A 169 -3.29 10.09 17.83
CA MET A 169 -3.20 8.64 17.66
C MET A 169 -1.81 8.07 17.96
N GLU A 170 -0.85 8.89 18.39
CA GLU A 170 0.54 8.48 18.61
C GLU A 170 0.73 7.31 19.58
N LYS A 171 -0.25 7.08 20.48
CA LYS A 171 -0.25 6.00 21.47
C LYS A 171 -1.10 4.81 21.09
N LYS A 172 -1.71 4.83 19.89
CA LYS A 172 -2.50 3.68 19.42
C LYS A 172 -1.57 2.52 19.11
N THR A 173 -1.96 1.36 19.61
CA THR A 173 -1.19 0.12 19.50
C THR A 173 -1.79 -0.80 18.43
N TRP A 174 -1.10 -1.88 18.14
CA TRP A 174 -1.62 -2.94 17.28
C TRP A 174 -2.93 -3.54 17.85
N ASP A 175 -3.01 -3.67 19.17
CA ASP A 175 -4.21 -4.19 19.85
C ASP A 175 -5.43 -3.27 19.64
N ASP A 176 -5.23 -1.94 19.59
CA ASP A 176 -6.30 -1.00 19.28
C ASP A 176 -6.86 -1.24 17.88
N TYR A 177 -6.00 -1.45 16.88
CA TYR A 177 -6.44 -1.74 15.51
C TYR A 177 -7.16 -3.08 15.39
N ILE A 178 -6.81 -4.06 16.20
CA ILE A 178 -7.47 -5.36 16.23
C ILE A 178 -8.81 -5.26 16.94
N GLU A 179 -8.83 -4.78 18.18
CA GLU A 179 -10.02 -4.80 19.06
C GLU A 179 -11.03 -3.72 18.65
N HIS A 180 -10.58 -2.47 18.52
CA HIS A 180 -11.43 -1.31 18.32
C HIS A 180 -11.66 -0.96 16.85
N ALA A 181 -11.03 -1.69 15.93
CA ALA A 181 -11.29 -1.51 14.50
C ALA A 181 -11.76 -2.81 13.83
N ALA A 182 -10.91 -3.83 13.64
CA ALA A 182 -11.29 -5.00 12.86
C ALA A 182 -12.41 -5.82 13.52
N ILE A 183 -12.31 -6.12 14.81
CA ILE A 183 -13.35 -6.82 15.56
C ILE A 183 -14.63 -5.98 15.61
N GLU A 184 -14.50 -4.70 15.91
CA GLU A 184 -15.63 -3.76 15.94
C GLU A 184 -16.32 -3.68 14.57
N ALA A 185 -15.57 -3.58 13.47
CA ALA A 185 -16.16 -3.56 12.13
C ALA A 185 -16.96 -4.84 11.82
N ILE A 186 -16.44 -6.01 12.20
CA ILE A 186 -17.15 -7.28 12.05
C ILE A 186 -18.49 -7.24 12.81
N HIS A 187 -18.47 -6.84 14.07
CA HIS A 187 -19.67 -6.76 14.90
C HIS A 187 -20.66 -5.73 14.34
N ARG A 188 -20.21 -4.56 13.90
CA ARG A 188 -21.08 -3.53 13.30
C ARG A 188 -21.75 -4.01 12.02
N VAL A 189 -21.02 -4.75 11.16
CA VAL A 189 -21.65 -5.36 9.97
C VAL A 189 -22.73 -6.36 10.39
N GLN A 190 -22.48 -7.19 11.41
CA GLN A 190 -23.49 -8.12 11.95
C GLN A 190 -24.72 -7.38 12.52
N ASP A 191 -24.49 -6.34 13.32
CA ASP A 191 -25.58 -5.53 13.92
C ASP A 191 -26.45 -4.85 12.85
N ILE A 192 -25.82 -4.22 11.84
CA ILE A 192 -26.53 -3.50 10.77
C ILE A 192 -27.32 -4.46 9.87
N THR A 193 -26.78 -5.67 9.64
CA THR A 193 -27.39 -6.62 8.68
C THR A 193 -28.25 -7.68 9.33
N GLY A 194 -28.11 -7.91 10.63
CA GLY A 194 -28.71 -9.05 11.34
C GLY A 194 -28.09 -10.40 11.01
N ALA A 195 -27.01 -10.43 10.24
CA ALA A 195 -26.37 -11.66 9.79
C ALA A 195 -25.56 -12.32 10.92
N LYS A 196 -25.73 -13.62 11.12
CA LYS A 196 -24.95 -14.38 12.11
C LYS A 196 -23.47 -14.53 11.71
N GLN A 197 -23.22 -14.61 10.42
CA GLN A 197 -21.88 -14.72 9.85
C GLN A 197 -21.76 -13.83 8.61
N ILE A 198 -20.56 -13.31 8.40
CA ILE A 198 -20.20 -12.49 7.26
C ILE A 198 -19.13 -13.19 6.40
N ASN A 199 -18.93 -12.73 5.18
CA ASN A 199 -17.71 -13.01 4.42
C ASN A 199 -16.75 -11.83 4.58
N ALA A 200 -15.47 -12.09 4.64
CA ALA A 200 -14.48 -11.03 4.84
C ALA A 200 -13.32 -11.14 3.85
N LEU A 201 -12.79 -9.99 3.47
CA LEU A 201 -11.58 -9.88 2.66
C LEU A 201 -10.60 -8.94 3.35
N GLY A 202 -9.35 -9.40 3.50
CA GLY A 202 -8.24 -8.59 3.95
C GLY A 202 -7.24 -8.36 2.82
N PHE A 203 -6.84 -7.11 2.64
CA PHE A 203 -5.85 -6.74 1.63
C PHE A 203 -4.56 -6.27 2.31
N CYS A 204 -3.42 -6.91 1.99
CA CYS A 204 -2.08 -6.61 2.50
C CYS A 204 -2.08 -6.60 4.04
N VAL A 205 -1.57 -5.54 4.70
CA VAL A 205 -1.58 -5.42 6.17
C VAL A 205 -3.01 -5.40 6.75
N GLY A 206 -4.02 -5.00 5.98
CA GLY A 206 -5.42 -5.15 6.36
C GLY A 206 -5.81 -6.62 6.54
N GLY A 207 -5.25 -7.52 5.73
CA GLY A 207 -5.42 -8.96 5.90
C GLY A 207 -4.70 -9.49 7.13
N THR A 208 -3.51 -8.96 7.45
CA THR A 208 -2.79 -9.31 8.69
C THR A 208 -3.61 -8.90 9.93
N ILE A 209 -4.14 -7.67 9.95
CA ILE A 209 -5.01 -7.16 11.03
C ILE A 209 -6.26 -8.04 11.15
N LEU A 210 -6.95 -8.30 10.03
CA LEU A 210 -8.18 -9.10 10.01
C LEU A 210 -7.93 -10.54 10.48
N THR A 211 -6.86 -11.18 10.03
CA THR A 211 -6.51 -12.55 10.44
C THR A 211 -6.19 -12.61 11.92
N THR A 212 -5.47 -11.63 12.46
CA THR A 212 -5.18 -11.52 13.90
C THR A 212 -6.48 -11.33 14.69
N ALA A 213 -7.40 -10.46 14.22
CA ALA A 213 -8.70 -10.27 14.84
C ALA A 213 -9.51 -11.57 14.88
N LEU A 214 -9.50 -12.34 13.79
CA LEU A 214 -10.19 -13.64 13.74
C LEU A 214 -9.55 -14.68 14.65
N ALA A 215 -8.23 -14.67 14.85
CA ALA A 215 -7.56 -15.53 15.80
C ALA A 215 -7.97 -15.20 17.25
N VAL A 216 -8.05 -13.91 17.59
CA VAL A 216 -8.55 -13.44 18.90
C VAL A 216 -10.01 -13.86 19.11
N LEU A 217 -10.89 -13.66 18.12
CA LEU A 217 -12.29 -14.08 18.20
C LEU A 217 -12.43 -15.60 18.34
N ALA A 218 -11.62 -16.38 17.61
CA ALA A 218 -11.60 -17.83 17.73
C ALA A 218 -11.18 -18.29 19.13
N ALA A 219 -10.18 -17.65 19.74
CA ALA A 219 -9.77 -17.92 21.12
C ALA A 219 -10.90 -17.59 22.14
N ARG A 220 -11.76 -16.64 21.81
CA ARG A 220 -12.97 -16.31 22.57
C ARG A 220 -14.16 -17.21 22.25
N GLY A 221 -13.98 -18.25 21.42
CA GLY A 221 -15.06 -19.18 21.02
C GLY A 221 -16.02 -18.59 19.96
N GLN A 222 -15.70 -17.48 19.35
CA GLN A 222 -16.52 -16.79 18.36
C GLN A 222 -16.05 -17.10 16.92
N LYS A 223 -17.01 -17.28 16.01
CA LYS A 223 -16.74 -17.58 14.58
C LYS A 223 -17.64 -16.75 13.68
N PRO A 224 -17.48 -15.40 13.68
CA PRO A 224 -18.38 -14.52 12.94
C PRO A 224 -18.14 -14.51 11.43
N VAL A 225 -17.02 -15.03 10.95
CA VAL A 225 -16.66 -15.05 9.53
C VAL A 225 -16.77 -16.46 8.98
N ALA A 226 -17.59 -16.62 7.94
CA ALA A 226 -17.82 -17.89 7.24
C ALA A 226 -16.74 -18.20 6.18
N ALA A 227 -16.27 -17.17 5.47
CA ALA A 227 -15.20 -17.27 4.48
C ALA A 227 -14.28 -16.06 4.58
N LEU A 228 -12.98 -16.32 4.52
CA LEU A 228 -11.92 -15.32 4.51
C LEU A 228 -11.17 -15.37 3.19
N THR A 229 -11.07 -14.23 2.52
CA THR A 229 -10.22 -14.05 1.33
C THR A 229 -9.05 -13.15 1.71
N LEU A 230 -7.84 -13.56 1.36
CA LEU A 230 -6.62 -12.78 1.61
C LEU A 230 -5.96 -12.41 0.29
N LEU A 231 -5.76 -11.12 0.07
CA LEU A 231 -5.06 -10.58 -1.09
C LEU A 231 -3.70 -10.04 -0.65
N THR A 232 -2.61 -10.57 -1.21
CA THR A 232 -1.23 -10.14 -0.94
C THR A 232 -0.94 -9.92 0.55
N THR A 233 -1.46 -10.83 1.38
CA THR A 233 -1.38 -10.75 2.84
C THR A 233 -0.23 -11.58 3.36
N LEU A 234 0.60 -11.00 4.23
CA LEU A 234 1.62 -11.69 4.97
C LEU A 234 1.09 -12.06 6.36
N ILE A 235 1.14 -13.33 6.71
CA ILE A 235 0.71 -13.87 8.02
C ILE A 235 1.91 -14.40 8.79
N ASP A 236 2.82 -15.08 8.10
CA ASP A 236 4.09 -15.54 8.65
C ASP A 236 5.19 -14.58 8.20
N PHE A 237 5.91 -14.01 9.17
CA PHE A 237 6.98 -13.03 8.97
C PHE A 237 8.38 -13.67 9.11
N SER A 238 8.50 -15.00 9.15
CA SER A 238 9.78 -15.70 9.19
C SER A 238 10.56 -15.56 7.88
N ASP A 239 9.85 -15.40 6.76
CA ASP A 239 10.40 -15.09 5.45
C ASP A 239 9.54 -14.00 4.79
N THR A 240 10.03 -12.77 4.75
CA THR A 240 9.36 -11.62 4.15
C THR A 240 9.90 -11.30 2.76
N GLY A 241 10.74 -12.16 2.21
CA GLY A 241 11.35 -11.98 0.90
C GLY A 241 12.15 -10.69 0.80
N ILE A 242 11.99 -9.96 -0.32
CA ILE A 242 12.75 -8.73 -0.60
C ILE A 242 12.53 -7.63 0.46
N LEU A 243 11.43 -7.65 1.20
CA LEU A 243 11.15 -6.64 2.23
C LEU A 243 12.18 -6.66 3.37
N ASP A 244 12.82 -7.80 3.59
CA ASP A 244 13.88 -7.95 4.60
C ASP A 244 15.09 -7.04 4.37
N VAL A 245 15.35 -6.64 3.13
CA VAL A 245 16.50 -5.77 2.82
C VAL A 245 16.35 -4.36 3.40
N PHE A 246 15.12 -3.92 3.70
CA PHE A 246 14.83 -2.59 4.24
C PHE A 246 14.80 -2.54 5.77
N ILE A 247 14.85 -3.69 6.46
CA ILE A 247 14.66 -3.76 7.90
C ILE A 247 15.84 -4.46 8.56
N ASP A 248 16.54 -3.74 9.43
CA ASP A 248 17.56 -4.24 10.33
C ASP A 248 17.49 -3.54 11.69
N GLU A 249 18.24 -4.05 12.68
CA GLU A 249 18.26 -3.48 14.02
C GLU A 249 18.70 -1.99 14.06
N ALA A 250 19.62 -1.60 13.18
CA ALA A 250 20.07 -0.23 13.11
C ALA A 250 18.96 0.70 12.58
N PHE A 251 18.24 0.26 11.55
CA PHE A 251 17.10 0.97 11.01
C PHE A 251 15.97 1.10 12.05
N VAL A 252 15.64 0.01 12.75
CA VAL A 252 14.62 0.03 13.81
C VAL A 252 15.01 1.02 14.90
N LYS A 253 16.24 0.93 15.45
CA LYS A 253 16.74 1.87 16.46
C LYS A 253 16.72 3.33 16.00
N PHE A 254 17.08 3.57 14.74
CA PHE A 254 17.02 4.91 14.15
C PHE A 254 15.58 5.45 14.10
N ARG A 255 14.62 4.62 13.69
CA ARG A 255 13.20 4.98 13.68
C ARG A 255 12.66 5.22 15.09
N GLU A 256 12.99 4.37 16.03
CA GLU A 256 12.61 4.56 17.45
C GLU A 256 13.14 5.88 18.00
N MET A 257 14.39 6.24 17.70
CA MET A 257 14.95 7.54 18.09
C MET A 257 14.22 8.73 17.44
N GLN A 258 13.83 8.60 16.16
CA GLN A 258 13.09 9.65 15.45
C GLN A 258 11.68 9.84 16.01
N MET A 259 11.02 8.76 16.37
CA MET A 259 9.64 8.77 16.86
C MET A 259 9.56 9.05 18.35
N GLY A 260 10.65 8.91 19.10
CA GLY A 260 10.68 9.13 20.54
C GLY A 260 9.75 8.16 21.30
N ASN A 261 9.07 8.66 22.33
CA ASN A 261 8.12 7.88 23.14
C ASN A 261 6.69 7.82 22.52
N GLY A 262 6.58 8.09 21.27
CA GLY A 262 5.37 8.14 20.46
C GLY A 262 5.66 8.97 19.23
N GLY A 263 4.87 8.84 18.18
CA GLY A 263 5.10 9.60 16.98
C GLY A 263 4.42 8.98 15.77
N LEU A 264 4.54 9.68 14.65
CA LEU A 264 3.91 9.28 13.39
C LEU A 264 4.98 9.00 12.34
N MET A 265 4.87 7.85 11.70
CA MET A 265 5.60 7.57 10.49
C MET A 265 4.94 8.32 9.33
N LYS A 266 5.72 9.17 8.65
CA LYS A 266 5.19 9.95 7.52
C LYS A 266 4.85 9.03 6.36
N GLY A 267 3.69 9.23 5.73
CA GLY A 267 3.28 8.46 4.54
C GLY A 267 4.28 8.57 3.38
N GLN A 268 5.02 9.68 3.29
CA GLN A 268 6.08 9.87 2.29
C GLN A 268 7.24 8.87 2.46
N ASP A 269 7.58 8.49 3.68
CA ASP A 269 8.64 7.50 3.94
C ASP A 269 8.24 6.12 3.40
N LEU A 270 6.96 5.74 3.61
CA LEU A 270 6.40 4.50 3.04
C LEU A 270 6.35 4.56 1.50
N ALA A 271 5.87 5.67 0.93
CA ALA A 271 5.80 5.84 -0.52
C ALA A 271 7.18 5.74 -1.15
N SER A 272 8.21 6.34 -0.54
CA SER A 272 9.60 6.25 -1.01
C SER A 272 10.12 4.80 -0.96
N THR A 273 9.85 4.07 0.13
CA THR A 273 10.24 2.66 0.25
C THR A 273 9.62 1.80 -0.86
N PHE A 274 8.31 1.97 -1.11
CA PHE A 274 7.64 1.23 -2.19
C PHE A 274 8.16 1.60 -3.59
N SER A 275 8.66 2.82 -3.79
CA SER A 275 9.25 3.23 -5.07
C SER A 275 10.53 2.45 -5.42
N PHE A 276 11.29 1.98 -4.42
CA PHE A 276 12.48 1.15 -4.64
C PHE A 276 12.18 -0.31 -5.01
N LEU A 277 10.93 -0.74 -4.92
CA LEU A 277 10.51 -2.10 -5.27
C LEU A 277 10.11 -2.27 -6.74
N ARG A 278 10.16 -1.21 -7.53
CA ARG A 278 9.82 -1.22 -8.96
C ARG A 278 11.00 -1.58 -9.84
#